data_33f32a10edb630d54702d8609be5173f
#
_entry.id   33f32a10edb630d54702d8609be5173f
#
_cell.length_a   1.000
_cell.length_b   1.000
_cell.length_c   1.000
_cell.angle_alpha   90.00
_cell.angle_beta   90.00
_cell.angle_gamma   90.00
#
_symmetry.space_group_name_H-M   'P 1'
#
loop_
_entity.id
_entity.type
_entity.pdbx_description
1 polymer ?
#
loop_
_entity_poly.entity_id
_entity_poly.type
_entity_poly.pdbx_seq_one_letter_code
_entity_poly.pdbx_strand_id
1 'polypeptide(L)'
;MNPNSLNDLPDWDDDHFRRFDDNEGEEWKPNPTREACKALYQQWQQIMTMLQGTFDAGSFSQPDYREEQQAMVLGDAFEVGAKIRSSEAGGLYVLKMENAAVIRKNAQFVSSSLLNFTMLGLIEEKYVTAIRAEIDVFRGLFKRWVATFVKDEYEDDWGLFV
;
A
#
# COMPACT_ATOMS: atom_id res chain seq x y z
N MET A 1 9.88 -8.79 22.42
CA MET A 1 9.14 -8.58 21.16
C MET A 1 7.89 -7.79 21.48
N ASN A 2 7.70 -6.66 20.85
CA ASN A 2 6.47 -5.89 21.02
C ASN A 2 5.36 -6.63 20.26
N PRO A 3 4.26 -7.04 20.88
CA PRO A 3 3.18 -7.78 20.20
C PRO A 3 2.53 -6.99 19.06
N ASN A 4 2.74 -5.68 19.00
CA ASN A 4 2.27 -4.83 17.89
C ASN A 4 3.18 -4.85 16.65
N SER A 5 4.35 -5.49 16.71
CA SER A 5 5.30 -5.52 15.60
C SER A 5 4.86 -6.38 14.40
N LEU A 6 3.83 -7.22 14.57
CA LEU A 6 3.31 -8.07 13.50
C LEU A 6 2.52 -7.28 12.44
N ASN A 7 2.04 -6.10 12.78
CA ASN A 7 1.28 -5.23 11.87
C ASN A 7 2.08 -4.02 11.35
N ASP A 8 3.36 -3.93 11.75
CA ASP A 8 4.22 -2.86 11.28
C ASP A 8 4.85 -3.24 9.93
N LEU A 9 4.68 -2.37 8.95
CA LEU A 9 5.37 -2.53 7.68
C LEU A 9 6.87 -2.29 7.89
N PRO A 10 7.75 -3.20 7.40
CA PRO A 10 9.18 -3.01 7.51
C PRO A 10 9.63 -1.78 6.70
N ASP A 11 10.74 -1.18 7.12
CA ASP A 11 11.34 -0.08 6.38
C ASP A 11 11.78 -0.51 4.97
N TRP A 12 11.81 0.46 4.07
CA TRP A 12 12.32 0.24 2.72
C TRP A 12 13.82 -0.04 2.75
N ASP A 13 14.22 -1.11 2.10
CA ASP A 13 15.62 -1.55 2.02
C ASP A 13 16.08 -1.58 0.56
N ASP A 14 16.76 -0.52 0.12
CA ASP A 14 17.31 -0.41 -1.24
C ASP A 14 18.33 -1.52 -1.53
N ASP A 15 19.11 -1.92 -0.54
CA ASP A 15 20.14 -2.97 -0.71
C ASP A 15 19.52 -4.35 -0.92
N HIS A 16 18.38 -4.59 -0.26
CA HIS A 16 17.62 -5.82 -0.49
C HIS A 16 17.17 -5.92 -1.96
N PHE A 17 16.65 -4.85 -2.53
CA PHE A 17 16.13 -4.86 -3.90
C PHE A 17 17.24 -4.88 -4.95
N ARG A 18 18.41 -4.27 -4.70
CA ARG A 18 19.57 -4.32 -5.59
C ARG A 18 20.07 -5.73 -5.88
N ARG A 19 19.83 -6.68 -4.97
CA ARG A 19 20.21 -8.09 -5.16
C ARG A 19 19.43 -8.77 -6.29
N PHE A 20 18.32 -8.22 -6.71
CA PHE A 20 17.49 -8.73 -7.80
C PHE A 20 17.72 -8.00 -9.13
N ASP A 21 18.66 -7.05 -9.17
CA ASP A 21 19.01 -6.34 -10.40
C ASP A 21 19.98 -7.19 -11.23
N ASP A 22 19.56 -7.59 -12.43
CA ASP A 22 20.39 -8.32 -13.40
C ASP A 22 21.46 -7.43 -14.06
N ASN A 23 21.59 -6.17 -13.62
CA ASN A 23 22.45 -5.16 -14.24
C ASN A 23 23.83 -5.08 -13.56
N GLU A 24 24.61 -6.15 -13.63
CA GLU A 24 26.00 -6.10 -13.20
C GLU A 24 26.77 -4.96 -13.92
N GLY A 25 27.24 -3.99 -13.15
CA GLY A 25 28.03 -2.86 -13.64
C GLY A 25 27.23 -1.59 -14.00
N GLU A 26 25.91 -1.59 -13.91
CA GLU A 26 25.06 -0.44 -14.15
C GLU A 26 24.29 0.04 -12.91
N GLU A 27 24.72 -0.38 -11.73
CA GLU A 27 24.09 -0.08 -10.42
C GLU A 27 23.94 1.40 -10.12
N TRP A 28 24.70 2.24 -10.81
CA TRP A 28 24.65 3.70 -10.69
C TRP A 28 23.54 4.37 -11.51
N LYS A 29 22.91 3.64 -12.44
CA LYS A 29 21.82 4.20 -13.25
C LYS A 29 20.57 4.37 -12.43
N PRO A 30 19.84 5.51 -12.60
CA PRO A 30 18.55 5.70 -11.96
C PRO A 30 17.57 4.61 -12.37
N ASN A 31 16.84 4.06 -11.38
CA ASN A 31 15.73 3.16 -11.63
C ASN A 31 14.42 3.90 -11.31
N PRO A 32 13.74 4.48 -12.33
CA PRO A 32 12.53 5.27 -12.11
C PRO A 32 11.40 4.48 -11.46
N THR A 33 11.28 3.19 -11.79
CA THR A 33 10.26 2.31 -11.19
C THR A 33 10.51 2.11 -9.71
N ARG A 34 11.75 1.86 -9.32
CA ARG A 34 12.13 1.69 -7.92
C ARG A 34 11.94 2.96 -7.11
N GLU A 35 12.33 4.11 -7.63
CA GLU A 35 12.14 5.40 -6.97
C GLU A 35 10.65 5.72 -6.79
N ALA A 36 9.83 5.46 -7.80
CA ALA A 36 8.38 5.64 -7.71
C ALA A 36 7.75 4.65 -6.71
N CYS A 37 8.21 3.40 -6.69
CA CYS A 37 7.77 2.38 -5.74
C CYS A 37 8.11 2.75 -4.30
N LYS A 38 9.32 3.22 -4.06
CA LYS A 38 9.78 3.71 -2.75
C LYS A 38 8.90 4.85 -2.23
N ALA A 39 8.65 5.85 -3.06
CA ALA A 39 7.79 6.98 -2.70
C ALA A 39 6.36 6.52 -2.37
N LEU A 40 5.81 5.61 -3.15
CA LEU A 40 4.50 5.01 -2.94
C LEU A 40 4.43 4.26 -1.61
N TYR A 41 5.45 3.45 -1.31
CA TYR A 41 5.54 2.69 -0.07
C TYR A 41 5.64 3.57 1.16
N GLN A 42 6.50 4.60 1.13
CA GLN A 42 6.67 5.54 2.24
C GLN A 42 5.39 6.33 2.53
N GLN A 43 4.67 6.73 1.49
CA GLN A 43 3.35 7.36 1.65
C GLN A 43 2.35 6.42 2.32
N TRP A 44 2.36 5.13 1.95
CA TRP A 44 1.49 4.15 2.58
C TRP A 44 1.87 3.86 4.02
N GLN A 45 3.15 3.83 4.37
CA GLN A 45 3.61 3.74 5.77
C GLN A 45 3.05 4.88 6.63
N GLN A 46 3.04 6.09 6.10
CA GLN A 46 2.43 7.24 6.78
C GLN A 46 0.92 7.03 7.00
N ILE A 47 0.20 6.57 6.00
CA ILE A 47 -1.23 6.23 6.11
C ILE A 47 -1.45 5.15 7.17
N MET A 48 -0.63 4.09 7.19
CA MET A 48 -0.69 3.04 8.21
C MET A 48 -0.52 3.60 9.63
N THR A 49 0.45 4.48 9.81
CA THR A 49 0.69 5.15 11.11
C THR A 49 -0.52 5.96 11.54
N MET A 50 -1.15 6.69 10.62
CA MET A 50 -2.36 7.46 10.91
C MET A 50 -3.56 6.58 11.27
N LEU A 51 -3.74 5.46 10.55
CA LEU A 51 -4.80 4.48 10.83
C LEU A 51 -4.64 3.87 12.23
N GLN A 52 -3.45 3.38 12.54
CA GLN A 52 -3.14 2.80 13.83
C GLN A 52 -3.33 3.81 14.97
N GLY A 53 -2.82 5.03 14.80
CA GLY A 53 -2.99 6.10 15.76
C GLY A 53 -4.45 6.47 16.01
N THR A 54 -5.27 6.51 14.95
CA THR A 54 -6.70 6.78 15.04
C THR A 54 -7.45 5.68 15.78
N PHE A 55 -7.11 4.43 15.51
CA PHE A 55 -7.74 3.28 16.17
C PHE A 55 -7.29 3.13 17.63
N ASP A 56 -6.01 3.32 17.91
CA ASP A 56 -5.45 3.21 19.27
C ASP A 56 -5.93 4.32 20.18
N ALA A 57 -6.21 5.51 19.66
CA ALA A 57 -6.75 6.64 20.44
C ALA A 57 -8.18 6.43 20.96
N GLY A 58 -8.80 5.28 20.69
CA GLY A 58 -10.15 4.98 21.15
C GLY A 58 -11.23 5.82 20.47
N SER A 59 -10.94 6.29 19.25
CA SER A 59 -11.85 7.14 18.47
C SER A 59 -13.14 6.44 18.04
N PHE A 60 -13.22 5.12 18.25
CA PHE A 60 -14.39 4.31 17.91
C PHE A 60 -15.42 4.33 19.04
N SER A 61 -16.65 4.74 18.73
CA SER A 61 -17.71 4.95 19.75
C SER A 61 -18.40 3.68 20.25
N GLN A 62 -18.24 2.54 19.56
CA GLN A 62 -18.85 1.25 19.90
C GLN A 62 -17.80 0.16 20.08
N PRO A 63 -17.42 -0.18 21.34
CA PRO A 63 -16.33 -1.13 21.62
C PRO A 63 -16.55 -2.52 21.04
N ASP A 64 -17.76 -3.06 21.04
CA ASP A 64 -18.07 -4.42 20.59
C ASP A 64 -17.92 -4.61 19.05
N TYR A 65 -18.01 -3.52 18.31
CA TYR A 65 -17.85 -3.49 16.86
C TYR A 65 -16.41 -3.16 16.44
N ARG A 66 -15.63 -2.69 17.39
CA ARG A 66 -14.33 -2.07 17.18
C ARG A 66 -13.28 -3.03 16.66
N GLU A 67 -13.07 -4.14 17.38
CA GLU A 67 -11.93 -5.01 17.13
C GLU A 67 -12.00 -5.68 15.74
N GLU A 68 -13.16 -6.18 15.38
CA GLU A 68 -13.37 -6.85 14.10
C GLU A 68 -13.21 -5.90 12.93
N GLN A 69 -13.85 -4.74 12.99
CA GLN A 69 -13.81 -3.74 11.90
C GLN A 69 -12.41 -3.14 11.75
N GLN A 70 -11.73 -2.86 12.86
CA GLN A 70 -10.34 -2.40 12.82
C GLN A 70 -9.41 -3.45 12.25
N ALA A 71 -9.56 -4.70 12.65
CA ALA A 71 -8.75 -5.81 12.13
C ALA A 71 -8.91 -5.98 10.61
N MET A 72 -10.12 -5.86 10.09
CA MET A 72 -10.38 -5.94 8.65
C MET A 72 -9.67 -4.80 7.90
N VAL A 73 -9.84 -3.57 8.34
CA VAL A 73 -9.23 -2.39 7.68
C VAL A 73 -7.71 -2.45 7.76
N LEU A 74 -7.15 -2.77 8.93
CA LEU A 74 -5.70 -2.89 9.11
C LEU A 74 -5.12 -4.06 8.31
N GLY A 75 -5.84 -5.17 8.17
CA GLY A 75 -5.43 -6.31 7.34
C GLY A 75 -5.31 -5.92 5.87
N ASP A 76 -6.32 -5.24 5.31
CA ASP A 76 -6.28 -4.76 3.93
C ASP A 76 -5.22 -3.68 3.73
N ALA A 77 -5.06 -2.79 4.70
CA ALA A 77 -4.02 -1.76 4.66
C ALA A 77 -2.61 -2.38 4.71
N PHE A 78 -2.40 -3.41 5.53
CA PHE A 78 -1.13 -4.16 5.57
C PHE A 78 -0.86 -4.85 4.23
N GLU A 79 -1.86 -5.47 3.62
CA GLU A 79 -1.72 -6.12 2.31
C GLU A 79 -1.28 -5.12 1.22
N VAL A 80 -1.78 -3.90 1.23
CA VAL A 80 -1.31 -2.84 0.31
C VAL A 80 0.21 -2.65 0.42
N GLY A 81 0.72 -2.46 1.62
CA GLY A 81 2.15 -2.29 1.85
C GLY A 81 2.98 -3.50 1.43
N ALA A 82 2.53 -4.70 1.81
CA ALA A 82 3.19 -5.95 1.43
C ALA A 82 3.24 -6.15 -0.09
N LYS A 83 2.15 -5.82 -0.80
CA LYS A 83 2.07 -5.91 -2.26
C LYS A 83 2.95 -4.89 -2.98
N ILE A 84 3.06 -3.67 -2.45
CA ILE A 84 4.00 -2.67 -3.00
C ILE A 84 5.44 -3.21 -2.92
N ARG A 85 5.85 -3.71 -1.75
CA ARG A 85 7.19 -4.28 -1.56
C ARG A 85 7.45 -5.48 -2.47
N SER A 86 6.52 -6.43 -2.54
CA SER A 86 6.68 -7.62 -3.37
C SER A 86 6.75 -7.30 -4.86
N SER A 87 6.13 -6.22 -5.31
CA SER A 87 6.17 -5.78 -6.70
C SER A 87 7.56 -5.33 -7.14
N GLU A 88 8.38 -4.81 -6.23
CA GLU A 88 9.75 -4.41 -6.54
C GLU A 88 10.69 -5.62 -6.67
N ALA A 89 10.38 -6.72 -6.00
CA ALA A 89 11.17 -7.95 -6.08
C ALA A 89 10.93 -8.76 -7.36
N GLY A 90 9.92 -8.44 -8.17
CA GLY A 90 9.53 -9.17 -9.38
C GLY A 90 9.64 -8.33 -10.65
N GLY A 91 10.13 -8.95 -11.76
CA GLY A 91 10.37 -8.27 -13.03
C GLY A 91 9.21 -8.26 -14.03
N LEU A 92 8.34 -9.27 -14.01
CA LEU A 92 7.30 -9.44 -15.02
C LEU A 92 6.20 -8.38 -14.97
N TYR A 93 5.89 -7.82 -16.12
CA TYR A 93 4.83 -6.81 -16.28
C TYR A 93 3.47 -7.28 -15.74
N VAL A 94 3.06 -8.50 -16.09
CA VAL A 94 1.77 -9.05 -15.64
C VAL A 94 1.68 -9.12 -14.11
N LEU A 95 2.74 -9.53 -13.42
CA LEU A 95 2.77 -9.60 -11.95
C LEU A 95 2.72 -8.22 -11.31
N LYS A 96 3.38 -7.22 -11.91
CA LYS A 96 3.29 -5.82 -11.47
C LYS A 96 1.89 -5.28 -11.62
N MET A 97 1.22 -5.56 -12.74
CA MET A 97 -0.16 -5.14 -12.99
C MET A 97 -1.15 -5.84 -12.04
N GLU A 98 -0.98 -7.13 -11.76
CA GLU A 98 -1.77 -7.85 -10.77
C GLU A 98 -1.63 -7.23 -9.37
N ASN A 99 -0.41 -7.02 -8.92
CA ASN A 99 -0.15 -6.38 -7.64
C ASN A 99 -0.74 -4.97 -7.59
N ALA A 100 -0.62 -4.20 -8.67
CA ALA A 100 -1.23 -2.88 -8.76
C ALA A 100 -2.76 -2.93 -8.65
N ALA A 101 -3.41 -3.91 -9.26
CA ALA A 101 -4.85 -4.10 -9.15
C ALA A 101 -5.29 -4.43 -7.71
N VAL A 102 -4.56 -5.29 -7.00
CA VAL A 102 -4.81 -5.62 -5.59
C VAL A 102 -4.57 -4.41 -4.68
N ILE A 103 -3.46 -3.69 -4.87
CA ILE A 103 -3.15 -2.45 -4.14
C ILE A 103 -4.29 -1.44 -4.29
N ARG A 104 -4.74 -1.19 -5.51
CA ARG A 104 -5.85 -0.28 -5.79
C ARG A 104 -7.13 -0.71 -5.07
N LYS A 105 -7.51 -1.98 -5.20
CA LYS A 105 -8.72 -2.53 -4.58
C LYS A 105 -8.70 -2.33 -3.07
N ASN A 106 -7.62 -2.71 -2.42
CA ASN A 106 -7.50 -2.65 -0.97
C ASN A 106 -7.40 -1.20 -0.45
N ALA A 107 -6.69 -0.32 -1.16
CA ALA A 107 -6.65 1.09 -0.82
C ALA A 107 -8.04 1.76 -0.95
N GLN A 108 -8.80 1.41 -1.98
CA GLN A 108 -10.20 1.86 -2.13
C GLN A 108 -11.09 1.33 -1.01
N PHE A 109 -10.91 0.07 -0.61
CA PHE A 109 -11.66 -0.52 0.49
C PHE A 109 -11.37 0.20 1.81
N VAL A 110 -10.11 0.49 2.13
CA VAL A 110 -9.73 1.27 3.32
C VAL A 110 -10.41 2.64 3.30
N SER A 111 -10.35 3.35 2.18
CA SER A 111 -10.97 4.68 2.04
C SER A 111 -12.48 4.64 2.22
N SER A 112 -13.15 3.66 1.63
CA SER A 112 -14.61 3.49 1.74
C SER A 112 -15.04 3.08 3.14
N SER A 113 -14.28 2.21 3.80
CA SER A 113 -14.55 1.79 5.19
C SER A 113 -14.46 2.97 6.15
N LEU A 114 -13.47 3.83 5.99
CA LEU A 114 -13.32 5.04 6.79
C LEU A 114 -14.51 5.99 6.61
N LEU A 115 -14.98 6.17 5.39
CA LEU A 115 -16.16 6.98 5.10
C LEU A 115 -17.41 6.39 5.77
N ASN A 116 -17.59 5.07 5.69
CA ASN A 116 -18.70 4.39 6.38
C ASN A 116 -18.65 4.59 7.89
N PHE A 117 -17.46 4.49 8.51
CA PHE A 117 -17.32 4.72 9.95
C PHE A 117 -17.74 6.13 10.35
N THR A 118 -17.40 7.13 9.53
CA THR A 118 -17.88 8.51 9.75
C THR A 118 -19.40 8.62 9.62
N MET A 119 -19.97 8.05 8.57
CA MET A 119 -21.43 8.09 8.32
C MET A 119 -22.23 7.40 9.43
N LEU A 120 -21.67 6.36 10.03
CA LEU A 120 -22.25 5.65 11.16
C LEU A 120 -21.97 6.31 12.53
N GLY A 121 -21.22 7.40 12.54
CA GLY A 121 -20.83 8.10 13.78
C GLY A 121 -19.84 7.32 14.65
N LEU A 122 -19.09 6.36 14.06
CA LEU A 122 -18.14 5.52 14.80
C LEU A 122 -16.77 6.18 14.98
N ILE A 123 -16.37 7.02 14.04
CA ILE A 123 -15.12 7.81 14.10
C ILE A 123 -15.43 9.26 13.75
N GLU A 124 -14.75 10.20 14.40
CA GLU A 124 -14.89 11.62 14.07
C GLU A 124 -14.41 11.93 12.65
N GLU A 125 -15.18 12.74 11.94
CA GLU A 125 -14.95 13.13 10.54
C GLU A 125 -13.56 13.72 10.30
N LYS A 126 -13.01 14.48 11.25
CA LYS A 126 -11.69 15.13 11.12
C LYS A 126 -10.55 14.12 10.88
N TYR A 127 -10.59 12.95 11.54
CA TYR A 127 -9.57 11.92 11.37
C TYR A 127 -9.70 11.23 10.02
N VAL A 128 -10.92 10.91 9.62
CA VAL A 128 -11.21 10.27 8.33
C VAL A 128 -10.84 11.20 7.18
N THR A 129 -11.19 12.47 7.28
CA THR A 129 -10.84 13.49 6.26
C THR A 129 -9.33 13.58 6.07
N ALA A 130 -8.56 13.61 7.18
CA ALA A 130 -7.10 13.67 7.12
C ALA A 130 -6.51 12.43 6.45
N ILE A 131 -6.95 11.23 6.82
CA ILE A 131 -6.43 9.99 6.23
C ILE A 131 -6.81 9.88 4.75
N ARG A 132 -8.03 10.22 4.39
CA ARG A 132 -8.47 10.18 2.99
C ARG A 132 -7.73 11.19 2.11
N ALA A 133 -7.34 12.34 2.66
CA ALA A 133 -6.46 13.28 1.96
C ALA A 133 -5.10 12.65 1.63
N GLU A 134 -4.52 11.90 2.57
CA GLU A 134 -3.25 11.18 2.33
C GLU A 134 -3.43 10.02 1.34
N ILE A 135 -4.59 9.36 1.31
CA ILE A 135 -4.91 8.36 0.29
C ILE A 135 -5.03 9.00 -1.10
N ASP A 136 -5.50 10.24 -1.21
CA ASP A 136 -5.51 10.97 -2.48
C ASP A 136 -4.08 11.29 -2.97
N VAL A 137 -3.17 11.65 -2.07
CA VAL A 137 -1.73 11.78 -2.39
C VAL A 137 -1.17 10.43 -2.87
N PHE A 138 -1.46 9.36 -2.14
CA PHE A 138 -1.08 8.00 -2.52
C PHE A 138 -1.56 7.63 -3.92
N ARG A 139 -2.81 7.96 -4.28
CA ARG A 139 -3.36 7.72 -5.61
C ARG A 139 -2.56 8.43 -6.71
N GLY A 140 -2.10 9.64 -6.45
CA GLY A 140 -1.21 10.38 -7.37
C GLY A 140 0.13 9.67 -7.57
N LEU A 141 0.75 9.20 -6.49
CA LEU A 141 1.99 8.43 -6.53
C LEU A 141 1.80 7.06 -7.20
N PHE A 142 0.67 6.40 -6.96
CA PHE A 142 0.31 5.14 -7.61
C PHE A 142 0.23 5.29 -9.13
N LYS A 143 -0.39 6.35 -9.64
CA LYS A 143 -0.44 6.62 -11.08
C LYS A 143 0.96 6.80 -11.67
N ARG A 144 1.85 7.51 -10.97
CA ARG A 144 3.24 7.70 -11.40
C ARG A 144 4.00 6.38 -11.44
N TRP A 145 3.81 5.54 -10.42
CA TRP A 145 4.45 4.23 -10.35
C TRP A 145 4.00 3.32 -11.50
N VAL A 146 2.69 3.16 -11.71
CA VAL A 146 2.14 2.35 -12.80
C VAL A 146 2.62 2.86 -14.17
N ALA A 147 2.76 4.17 -14.35
CA ALA A 147 3.27 4.75 -15.59
C ALA A 147 4.74 4.39 -15.90
N THR A 148 5.51 3.91 -14.92
CA THR A 148 6.88 3.43 -15.13
C THR A 148 6.95 1.97 -15.62
N PHE A 149 5.85 1.24 -15.62
CA PHE A 149 5.84 -0.17 -16.01
C PHE A 149 6.11 -0.30 -17.51
N VAL A 150 6.98 -1.23 -17.86
CA VAL A 150 7.30 -1.54 -19.24
C VAL A 150 6.75 -2.93 -19.56
N LYS A 151 5.90 -3.00 -20.59
CA LYS A 151 5.37 -4.27 -21.06
C LYS A 151 6.50 -5.12 -21.63
N ASP A 152 6.62 -6.36 -21.19
CA ASP A 152 7.56 -7.35 -21.68
C ASP A 152 6.91 -8.26 -22.75
N GLU A 153 7.67 -9.23 -23.26
CA GLU A 153 7.21 -10.18 -24.27
C GLU A 153 6.45 -11.38 -23.64
N TYR A 154 6.34 -11.44 -22.31
CA TYR A 154 5.63 -12.51 -21.64
C TYR A 154 4.13 -12.38 -21.89
N GLU A 155 3.53 -13.44 -22.41
CA GLU A 155 2.08 -13.56 -22.56
C GLU A 155 1.52 -14.39 -21.39
N ASP A 156 0.53 -13.85 -20.72
CA ASP A 156 -0.15 -14.53 -19.64
C ASP A 156 -1.10 -15.60 -20.20
N ASP A 157 -0.97 -16.85 -19.74
CA ASP A 157 -1.82 -17.97 -20.19
C ASP A 157 -3.32 -17.76 -19.92
N TRP A 158 -3.65 -16.87 -18.99
CA TRP A 158 -5.03 -16.49 -18.67
C TRP A 158 -5.53 -15.29 -19.48
N GLY A 159 -4.69 -14.69 -20.31
CA GLY A 159 -5.04 -13.54 -21.16
C GLY A 159 -5.25 -12.23 -20.44
N LEU A 160 -4.68 -12.04 -19.24
CA LEU A 160 -4.74 -10.80 -18.49
C LEU A 160 -3.64 -9.83 -18.96
N PHE A 161 -3.98 -8.55 -19.01
CA PHE A 161 -3.04 -7.46 -19.31
C PHE A 161 -2.29 -7.60 -20.64
N VAL A 162 -2.94 -8.16 -21.63
CA VAL A 162 -2.43 -8.30 -23.01
C VAL A 162 -2.44 -6.98 -23.78
#